data_be7b2a78840a4e61ab168efdbbbedcbe
#
_entry.id   be7b2a78840a4e61ab168efdbbbedcbe
#
_cell.length_a   1.000
_cell.length_b   1.000
_cell.length_c   1.000
_cell.angle_alpha   90.00
_cell.angle_beta   90.00
_cell.angle_gamma   90.00
#
_symmetry.space_group_name_H-M   'P 1'
#
loop_
_entity.id
_entity.type
_entity.pdbx_description
1 polymer ?
#
loop_
_entity_poly.entity_id
_entity_poly.type
_entity_poly.pdbx_seq_one_letter_code
_entity_poly.pdbx_strand_id
1 'polypeptide(L)'
;ALSGLIGSPCTSAPLSGVLLFIAQSGKPLFGASALFLLSLGMGLPLLILGAFGGQYLPKAGRWMLFVKQLFALLLLAMPLFLLERFIPIYLATQLWHWFLLALLLWLVWRLWPTMRAPRSKLITLLLLLAVGLFGLNHYNGQETPALPFTSVNNQTELQQQLATAKAQGKPVMLDLYADWCVACRELDEKTFRDPIIQQSLRHYHLLRADVSANSREHQALMQELQVLGLPNVLFFDAQSQPNPQLRLQGFVSANDLQGKLDQCQHNQHC
;
A
#
# COMPACT_ATOMS: atom_id res chain seq x y z
N ALA A 1 -15.19 7.35 30.36
CA ALA A 1 -13.75 7.06 30.12
C ALA A 1 -13.54 6.17 28.87
N LEU A 2 -14.41 5.19 28.60
CA LEU A 2 -14.30 4.31 27.42
C LEU A 2 -14.67 5.01 26.10
N SER A 3 -15.46 6.08 26.13
CA SER A 3 -15.89 6.81 24.94
C SER A 3 -14.75 7.58 24.26
N GLY A 4 -13.67 7.89 24.99
CA GLY A 4 -12.47 8.55 24.44
C GLY A 4 -11.48 7.58 23.80
N LEU A 5 -11.55 6.29 24.13
CA LEU A 5 -10.69 5.24 23.56
C LEU A 5 -11.17 4.83 22.15
N ILE A 6 -12.45 5.06 21.86
CA ILE A 6 -13.04 4.96 20.52
C ILE A 6 -12.84 6.29 19.76
N GLY A 7 -11.89 7.12 20.21
CA GLY A 7 -11.43 8.31 19.51
C GLY A 7 -11.08 7.92 18.08
N SER A 8 -12.06 8.14 17.25
CA SER A 8 -12.16 7.75 15.87
C SER A 8 -10.83 8.02 15.15
N PRO A 9 -10.24 7.04 14.47
CA PRO A 9 -9.04 7.26 13.65
C PRO A 9 -9.21 8.39 12.64
N CYS A 10 -10.48 8.76 12.37
CA CYS A 10 -10.84 9.88 11.51
C CYS A 10 -10.56 11.27 12.14
N THR A 11 -10.48 11.39 13.47
CA THR A 11 -10.17 12.65 14.14
C THR A 11 -8.69 12.78 14.48
N SER A 12 -8.00 11.66 14.69
CA SER A 12 -6.57 11.66 15.03
C SER A 12 -5.68 11.96 13.81
N ALA A 13 -6.07 11.52 12.61
CA ALA A 13 -5.28 11.71 11.40
C ALA A 13 -5.12 13.21 11.00
N PRO A 14 -6.18 14.04 10.92
CA PRO A 14 -6.01 15.47 10.62
C PRO A 14 -5.30 16.22 11.76
N LEU A 15 -5.50 15.77 13.01
CA LEU A 15 -4.86 16.42 14.17
C LEU A 15 -3.35 16.16 14.21
N SER A 16 -2.91 14.96 13.92
CA SER A 16 -1.49 14.61 13.82
C SER A 16 -0.82 15.33 12.65
N GLY A 17 -1.48 15.47 11.50
CA GLY A 17 -0.99 16.21 10.34
C GLY A 17 -0.76 17.68 10.64
N VAL A 18 -1.71 18.34 11.30
CA VAL A 18 -1.58 19.75 11.71
C VAL A 18 -0.48 19.93 12.76
N LEU A 19 -0.36 19.02 13.73
CA LEU A 19 0.71 19.07 14.73
C LEU A 19 2.11 18.92 14.10
N LEU A 20 2.25 18.00 13.14
CA LEU A 20 3.51 17.82 12.41
C LEU A 20 3.87 19.06 11.59
N PHE A 21 2.89 19.67 10.95
CA PHE A 21 3.06 20.93 10.20
C PHE A 21 3.49 22.10 11.11
N ILE A 22 2.89 22.22 12.30
CA ILE A 22 3.26 23.24 13.31
C ILE A 22 4.71 23.01 13.77
N ALA A 23 5.10 21.76 14.03
CA ALA A 23 6.44 21.40 14.46
C ALA A 23 7.50 21.76 13.40
N GLN A 24 7.17 21.64 12.12
CA GLN A 24 8.08 21.96 11.02
C GLN A 24 8.11 23.46 10.69
N SER A 25 6.98 24.17 10.78
CA SER A 25 6.88 25.59 10.37
C SER A 25 7.29 26.58 11.44
N GLY A 26 7.38 26.17 12.72
CA GLY A 26 7.78 27.03 13.84
C GLY A 26 6.85 28.22 14.11
N LYS A 27 5.68 28.30 13.47
CA LYS A 27 4.72 29.42 13.59
C LYS A 27 3.44 28.96 14.31
N PRO A 28 3.34 29.09 15.64
CA PRO A 28 2.22 28.58 16.42
C PRO A 28 0.88 29.27 16.08
N LEU A 29 0.92 30.52 15.62
CA LEU A 29 -0.29 31.28 15.26
C LEU A 29 -1.03 30.71 14.06
N PHE A 30 -0.29 30.23 13.05
CA PHE A 30 -0.86 29.55 11.88
C PHE A 30 -1.50 28.21 12.23
N GLY A 31 -0.89 27.46 13.16
CA GLY A 31 -1.44 26.20 13.63
C GLY A 31 -2.72 26.40 14.46
N ALA A 32 -2.76 27.43 15.30
CA ALA A 32 -3.96 27.76 16.06
C ALA A 32 -5.13 28.17 15.17
N SER A 33 -4.90 28.96 14.12
CA SER A 33 -5.94 29.34 13.15
C SER A 33 -6.45 28.14 12.33
N ALA A 34 -5.57 27.23 11.94
CA ALA A 34 -5.95 26.01 11.22
C ALA A 34 -6.82 25.08 12.08
N LEU A 35 -6.46 24.89 13.36
CA LEU A 35 -7.25 24.10 14.30
C LEU A 35 -8.62 24.74 14.60
N PHE A 36 -8.66 26.06 14.71
CA PHE A 36 -9.91 26.81 14.92
C PHE A 36 -10.86 26.66 13.72
N LEU A 37 -10.34 26.84 12.49
CA LEU A 37 -11.12 26.66 11.27
C LEU A 37 -11.60 25.20 11.10
N LEU A 38 -10.77 24.22 11.44
CA LEU A 38 -11.14 22.80 11.42
C LEU A 38 -12.29 22.53 12.41
N SER A 39 -12.17 23.05 13.63
CA SER A 39 -13.20 22.91 14.68
C SER A 39 -14.52 23.57 14.27
N LEU A 40 -14.43 24.76 13.68
CA LEU A 40 -15.60 25.50 13.17
C LEU A 40 -16.27 24.73 12.02
N GLY A 41 -15.46 24.19 11.09
CA GLY A 41 -15.95 23.43 9.95
C GLY A 41 -16.67 22.13 10.34
N MET A 42 -16.22 21.46 11.40
CA MET A 42 -16.91 20.26 11.92
C MET A 42 -18.12 20.59 12.79
N GLY A 43 -18.08 21.72 13.52
CA GLY A 43 -19.17 22.16 14.41
C GLY A 43 -20.34 22.84 13.70
N LEU A 44 -20.06 23.58 12.63
CA LEU A 44 -21.07 24.37 11.91
C LEU A 44 -22.22 23.52 11.33
N PRO A 45 -21.99 22.39 10.67
CA PRO A 45 -23.09 21.51 10.21
C PRO A 45 -23.95 20.98 11.35
N LEU A 46 -23.35 20.64 12.48
CA LEU A 46 -24.06 20.16 13.66
C LEU A 46 -24.92 21.25 14.31
N LEU A 47 -24.43 22.49 14.37
CA LEU A 47 -25.16 23.64 14.87
C LEU A 47 -26.35 24.00 13.95
N ILE A 48 -26.15 23.96 12.64
CA ILE A 48 -27.21 24.19 11.67
C ILE A 48 -28.31 23.12 11.78
N LEU A 49 -27.92 21.85 11.85
CA LEU A 49 -28.85 20.74 12.04
C LEU A 49 -29.56 20.82 13.40
N GLY A 50 -28.89 21.24 14.46
CA GLY A 50 -29.47 21.43 15.78
C GLY A 50 -30.45 22.59 15.84
N ALA A 51 -30.10 23.72 15.22
CA ALA A 51 -30.94 24.93 15.21
C ALA A 51 -32.20 24.79 14.32
N PHE A 52 -32.06 24.14 13.17
CA PHE A 52 -33.14 23.98 12.18
C PHE A 52 -33.81 22.60 12.18
N GLY A 53 -33.31 21.66 13.02
CA GLY A 53 -33.66 20.24 12.99
C GLY A 53 -35.11 19.89 13.33
N GLY A 54 -35.91 20.84 13.81
CA GLY A 54 -37.32 20.61 14.12
C GLY A 54 -38.28 20.85 12.97
N GLN A 55 -37.95 21.73 12.03
CA GLN A 55 -38.89 22.20 11.00
C GLN A 55 -38.57 21.77 9.56
N TYR A 56 -37.29 21.53 9.25
CA TYR A 56 -36.87 21.22 7.87
C TYR A 56 -36.45 19.78 7.64
N LEU A 57 -36.38 18.91 8.69
CA LEU A 57 -36.14 17.50 8.40
C LEU A 57 -37.41 16.90 7.77
N PRO A 58 -37.36 16.47 6.50
CA PRO A 58 -38.44 15.69 5.93
C PRO A 58 -38.62 14.46 6.81
N LYS A 59 -39.91 14.19 7.14
CA LYS A 59 -40.33 13.05 7.98
C LYS A 59 -39.41 11.86 7.72
N ALA A 60 -38.87 11.25 8.79
CA ALA A 60 -37.93 10.13 8.76
C ALA A 60 -38.45 9.03 7.80
N GLY A 61 -38.17 9.17 6.53
CA GLY A 61 -38.63 8.30 5.46
C GLY A 61 -37.50 7.36 5.00
N ARG A 62 -37.79 6.59 3.95
CA ARG A 62 -36.87 5.65 3.32
C ARG A 62 -35.50 6.26 2.95
N TRP A 63 -35.45 7.58 2.74
CA TRP A 63 -34.22 8.31 2.41
C TRP A 63 -33.22 8.35 3.59
N MET A 64 -33.72 8.55 4.81
CA MET A 64 -32.86 8.57 6.00
C MET A 64 -32.29 7.18 6.31
N LEU A 65 -33.04 6.12 6.02
CA LEU A 65 -32.53 4.75 6.07
C LEU A 65 -31.41 4.51 5.06
N PHE A 66 -31.55 5.07 3.86
CA PHE A 66 -30.51 4.98 2.82
C PHE A 66 -29.21 5.68 3.23
N VAL A 67 -29.30 6.92 3.74
CA VAL A 67 -28.16 7.67 4.25
C VAL A 67 -27.47 6.93 5.40
N LYS A 68 -28.24 6.41 6.36
CA LYS A 68 -27.73 5.63 7.48
C LYS A 68 -26.99 4.36 7.04
N GLN A 69 -27.51 3.66 6.03
CA GLN A 69 -26.90 2.47 5.47
C GLN A 69 -25.63 2.80 4.67
N LEU A 70 -25.63 3.92 3.93
CA LEU A 70 -24.45 4.40 3.21
C LEU A 70 -23.30 4.72 4.19
N PHE A 71 -23.61 5.43 5.28
CA PHE A 71 -22.61 5.72 6.32
C PHE A 71 -22.11 4.45 7.02
N ALA A 72 -23.00 3.50 7.32
CA ALA A 72 -22.59 2.22 7.91
C ALA A 72 -21.65 1.44 6.99
N LEU A 73 -21.93 1.46 5.69
CA LEU A 73 -21.07 0.82 4.68
C LEU A 73 -19.68 1.51 4.58
N LEU A 74 -19.68 2.83 4.60
CA LEU A 74 -18.45 3.62 4.55
C LEU A 74 -17.59 3.39 5.79
N LEU A 75 -18.23 3.30 6.97
CA LEU A 75 -17.57 2.95 8.23
C LEU A 75 -17.06 1.51 8.25
N LEU A 76 -17.71 0.59 7.51
CA LEU A 76 -17.24 -0.80 7.40
C LEU A 76 -16.07 -0.92 6.41
N ALA A 77 -15.99 -0.07 5.40
CA ALA A 77 -14.90 -0.06 4.44
C ALA A 77 -13.57 0.42 5.07
N MET A 78 -13.63 1.29 6.07
CA MET A 78 -12.45 1.87 6.71
C MET A 78 -11.54 0.83 7.42
N PRO A 79 -12.06 -0.04 8.31
CA PRO A 79 -11.24 -1.09 8.91
C PRO A 79 -10.75 -2.12 7.88
N LEU A 80 -11.50 -2.35 6.81
CA LEU A 80 -11.06 -3.23 5.72
C LEU A 80 -9.83 -2.65 5.02
N PHE A 81 -9.82 -1.34 4.77
CA PHE A 81 -8.68 -0.62 4.21
C PHE A 81 -7.45 -0.63 5.15
N LEU A 82 -7.67 -0.50 6.47
CA LEU A 82 -6.59 -0.60 7.45
C LEU A 82 -6.04 -2.02 7.57
N LEU A 83 -6.90 -3.02 7.45
CA LEU A 83 -6.52 -4.43 7.52
C LEU A 83 -5.66 -4.84 6.31
N GLU A 84 -5.91 -4.27 5.14
CA GLU A 84 -5.11 -4.45 3.92
C GLU A 84 -3.61 -4.18 4.17
N ARG A 85 -3.30 -3.28 5.10
CA ARG A 85 -1.92 -2.93 5.44
C ARG A 85 -1.16 -4.05 6.16
N PHE A 86 -1.86 -4.94 6.86
CA PHE A 86 -1.27 -6.04 7.64
C PHE A 86 -1.32 -7.38 6.92
N ILE A 87 -2.13 -7.47 5.86
CA ILE A 87 -2.37 -8.72 5.13
C ILE A 87 -1.60 -8.68 3.81
N PRO A 88 -1.03 -9.82 3.34
CA PRO A 88 -0.43 -9.90 2.00
C PRO A 88 -1.46 -9.45 0.96
N ILE A 89 -0.99 -8.71 -0.05
CA ILE A 89 -1.86 -8.04 -1.03
C ILE A 89 -2.80 -9.01 -1.75
N TYR A 90 -2.36 -10.25 -1.92
CA TYR A 90 -3.15 -11.33 -2.47
C TYR A 90 -4.45 -11.58 -1.67
N LEU A 91 -4.34 -11.68 -0.34
CA LEU A 91 -5.53 -11.84 0.52
C LEU A 91 -6.35 -10.56 0.60
N ALA A 92 -5.72 -9.40 0.53
CA ALA A 92 -6.39 -8.11 0.52
C ALA A 92 -7.27 -7.94 -0.74
N THR A 93 -6.75 -8.28 -1.92
CA THR A 93 -7.54 -8.24 -3.16
C THR A 93 -8.71 -9.21 -3.12
N GLN A 94 -8.55 -10.40 -2.54
CA GLN A 94 -9.64 -11.35 -2.34
C GLN A 94 -10.72 -10.79 -1.39
N LEU A 95 -10.33 -10.19 -0.28
CA LEU A 95 -11.24 -9.55 0.67
C LEU A 95 -12.07 -8.43 0.00
N TRP A 96 -11.44 -7.60 -0.84
CA TRP A 96 -12.14 -6.58 -1.60
C TRP A 96 -13.14 -7.17 -2.61
N HIS A 97 -12.78 -8.24 -3.31
CA HIS A 97 -13.71 -8.93 -4.21
C HIS A 97 -14.92 -9.51 -3.47
N TRP A 98 -14.70 -10.18 -2.34
CA TRP A 98 -15.79 -10.71 -1.52
C TRP A 98 -16.67 -9.61 -0.93
N PHE A 99 -16.08 -8.50 -0.52
CA PHE A 99 -16.82 -7.32 -0.03
C PHE A 99 -17.69 -6.71 -1.12
N LEU A 100 -17.15 -6.50 -2.32
CA LEU A 100 -17.89 -5.97 -3.47
C LEU A 100 -19.00 -6.94 -3.90
N LEU A 101 -18.75 -8.24 -3.88
CA LEU A 101 -19.73 -9.26 -4.21
C LEU A 101 -20.87 -9.29 -3.20
N ALA A 102 -20.58 -9.20 -1.92
CA ALA A 102 -21.57 -9.11 -0.84
C ALA A 102 -22.40 -7.83 -0.95
N LEU A 103 -21.77 -6.69 -1.27
CA LEU A 103 -22.42 -5.41 -1.50
C LEU A 103 -23.38 -5.47 -2.69
N LEU A 104 -22.94 -6.06 -3.80
CA LEU A 104 -23.72 -6.23 -5.02
C LEU A 104 -24.91 -7.15 -4.78
N LEU A 105 -24.72 -8.26 -4.08
CA LEU A 105 -25.79 -9.19 -3.67
C LEU A 105 -26.81 -8.50 -2.77
N TRP A 106 -26.35 -7.69 -1.79
CA TRP A 106 -27.23 -6.93 -0.91
C TRP A 106 -28.03 -5.89 -1.70
N LEU A 107 -27.39 -5.17 -2.63
CA LEU A 107 -28.04 -4.17 -3.48
C LEU A 107 -29.07 -4.82 -4.39
N VAL A 108 -28.76 -5.97 -5.00
CA VAL A 108 -29.68 -6.74 -5.83
C VAL A 108 -30.87 -7.20 -5.02
N TRP A 109 -30.63 -7.78 -3.82
CA TRP A 109 -31.71 -8.23 -2.94
C TRP A 109 -32.67 -7.10 -2.57
N ARG A 110 -32.13 -5.89 -2.32
CA ARG A 110 -32.91 -4.72 -1.98
C ARG A 110 -33.71 -4.15 -3.15
N LEU A 111 -33.14 -4.17 -4.34
CA LEU A 111 -33.78 -3.66 -5.56
C LEU A 111 -34.68 -4.70 -6.23
N TRP A 112 -34.55 -5.98 -5.88
CA TRP A 112 -35.32 -7.08 -6.45
C TRP A 112 -36.83 -6.85 -6.49
N PRO A 113 -37.49 -6.38 -5.40
CA PRO A 113 -38.94 -6.12 -5.41
C PRO A 113 -39.34 -4.93 -6.27
N THR A 114 -38.40 -4.03 -6.55
CA THR A 114 -38.66 -2.82 -7.36
C THR A 114 -38.46 -3.08 -8.86
N MET A 115 -37.76 -4.14 -9.22
CA MET A 115 -37.49 -4.53 -10.60
C MET A 115 -38.67 -5.29 -11.20
N ARG A 116 -39.54 -4.57 -11.91
CA ARG A 116 -40.74 -5.13 -12.59
C ARG A 116 -40.45 -5.80 -13.93
N ALA A 117 -39.34 -5.46 -14.59
CA ALA A 117 -38.99 -6.00 -15.89
C ALA A 117 -38.08 -7.21 -15.81
N PRO A 118 -38.38 -8.33 -16.54
CA PRO A 118 -37.53 -9.52 -16.54
C PRO A 118 -36.11 -9.24 -17.09
N ARG A 119 -36.00 -8.25 -18.01
CA ARG A 119 -34.73 -7.82 -18.59
C ARG A 119 -33.75 -7.23 -17.54
N SER A 120 -34.26 -6.46 -16.57
CA SER A 120 -33.42 -5.89 -15.52
C SER A 120 -32.84 -6.97 -14.58
N LYS A 121 -33.61 -8.03 -14.28
CA LYS A 121 -33.18 -9.18 -13.51
C LYS A 121 -32.08 -9.98 -14.23
N LEU A 122 -32.23 -10.11 -15.56
CA LEU A 122 -31.20 -10.79 -16.37
C LEU A 122 -29.89 -10.01 -16.42
N ILE A 123 -29.95 -8.68 -16.57
CA ILE A 123 -28.77 -7.81 -16.58
C ILE A 123 -28.03 -7.86 -15.24
N THR A 124 -28.74 -7.84 -14.11
CA THR A 124 -28.10 -7.94 -12.78
C THR A 124 -27.46 -9.30 -12.55
N LEU A 125 -28.09 -10.39 -13.04
CA LEU A 125 -27.51 -11.73 -12.95
C LEU A 125 -26.24 -11.85 -13.81
N LEU A 126 -26.24 -11.31 -15.03
CA LEU A 126 -25.08 -11.27 -15.92
C LEU A 126 -23.92 -10.43 -15.31
N LEU A 127 -24.24 -9.30 -14.69
CA LEU A 127 -23.24 -8.47 -14.00
C LEU A 127 -22.61 -9.22 -12.81
N LEU A 128 -23.40 -9.91 -12.00
CA LEU A 128 -22.89 -10.74 -10.89
C LEU A 128 -21.99 -11.86 -11.40
N LEU A 129 -22.39 -12.50 -12.49
CA LEU A 129 -21.63 -13.56 -13.10
C LEU A 129 -20.31 -13.05 -13.71
N ALA A 130 -20.35 -11.87 -14.36
CA ALA A 130 -19.16 -11.21 -14.90
C ALA A 130 -18.17 -10.80 -13.81
N VAL A 131 -18.63 -10.23 -12.71
CA VAL A 131 -17.77 -9.85 -11.56
C VAL A 131 -17.18 -11.10 -10.90
N GLY A 132 -17.97 -12.16 -10.74
CA GLY A 132 -17.50 -13.43 -10.19
C GLY A 132 -16.44 -14.09 -11.07
N LEU A 133 -16.66 -14.16 -12.38
CA LEU A 133 -15.71 -14.71 -13.35
C LEU A 133 -14.45 -13.86 -13.46
N PHE A 134 -14.57 -12.54 -13.42
CA PHE A 134 -13.42 -11.64 -13.41
C PHE A 134 -12.55 -11.83 -12.17
N GLY A 135 -13.16 -11.99 -10.99
CA GLY A 135 -12.47 -12.33 -9.76
C GLY A 135 -11.71 -13.66 -9.82
N LEU A 136 -12.36 -14.70 -10.39
CA LEU A 136 -11.74 -16.03 -10.57
C LEU A 136 -10.60 -15.98 -11.61
N ASN A 137 -10.77 -15.24 -12.69
CA ASN A 137 -9.74 -15.11 -13.73
C ASN A 137 -8.52 -14.31 -13.22
N HIS A 138 -8.75 -13.30 -12.40
CA HIS A 138 -7.67 -12.54 -11.75
C HIS A 138 -6.90 -13.42 -10.74
N TYR A 139 -7.60 -14.38 -10.11
CA TYR A 139 -6.98 -15.35 -9.21
C TYR A 139 -5.97 -16.26 -9.91
N ASN A 140 -6.31 -16.73 -11.11
CA ASN A 140 -5.46 -17.67 -11.88
C ASN A 140 -4.29 -16.99 -12.61
N GLY A 141 -4.26 -15.67 -12.71
CA GLY A 141 -3.28 -14.93 -13.52
C GLY A 141 -2.06 -14.39 -12.76
N GLN A 142 -1.96 -14.52 -11.44
CA GLN A 142 -0.96 -13.83 -10.63
C GLN A 142 0.13 -14.69 -9.99
N GLU A 143 0.36 -15.89 -10.45
CA GLU A 143 1.51 -16.69 -10.00
C GLU A 143 2.75 -16.48 -10.87
N THR A 144 3.25 -15.26 -11.00
CA THR A 144 4.66 -15.10 -11.31
C THR A 144 5.44 -15.41 -10.02
N PRO A 145 6.31 -16.42 -10.00
CA PRO A 145 7.06 -16.78 -8.81
C PRO A 145 7.89 -15.58 -8.34
N ALA A 146 7.92 -15.34 -7.05
CA ALA A 146 8.78 -14.33 -6.46
C ALA A 146 10.25 -14.66 -6.75
N LEU A 147 11.08 -13.64 -6.92
CA LEU A 147 12.52 -13.83 -7.07
C LEU A 147 13.09 -14.56 -5.83
N PRO A 148 14.02 -15.50 -6.03
CA PRO A 148 14.62 -16.28 -4.95
C PRO A 148 15.66 -15.45 -4.20
N PHE A 149 15.21 -14.59 -3.29
CA PHE A 149 16.10 -13.80 -2.45
C PHE A 149 16.71 -14.64 -1.31
N THR A 150 18.01 -14.46 -1.10
CA THR A 150 18.69 -14.95 0.10
C THR A 150 18.62 -13.87 1.19
N SER A 151 18.09 -14.22 2.35
CA SER A 151 17.95 -13.29 3.46
C SER A 151 19.30 -12.95 4.10
N VAL A 152 19.49 -11.67 4.45
CA VAL A 152 20.66 -11.12 5.12
C VAL A 152 20.19 -10.21 6.25
N ASN A 153 20.57 -10.50 7.50
CA ASN A 153 20.07 -9.79 8.66
C ASN A 153 21.10 -8.84 9.30
N ASN A 154 22.39 -9.06 9.00
CA ASN A 154 23.47 -8.28 9.58
C ASN A 154 24.63 -8.10 8.61
N GLN A 155 25.57 -7.22 8.97
CA GLN A 155 26.73 -6.91 8.16
C GLN A 155 27.65 -8.10 7.92
N THR A 156 27.82 -8.96 8.91
CA THR A 156 28.69 -10.14 8.78
C THR A 156 28.14 -11.11 7.74
N GLU A 157 26.84 -11.35 7.74
CA GLU A 157 26.16 -12.15 6.73
C GLU A 157 26.27 -11.53 5.34
N LEU A 158 26.09 -10.20 5.24
CA LEU A 158 26.25 -9.50 3.98
C LEU A 158 27.66 -9.70 3.41
N GLN A 159 28.70 -9.52 4.22
CA GLN A 159 30.08 -9.71 3.77
C GLN A 159 30.37 -11.15 3.36
N GLN A 160 29.83 -12.14 4.07
CA GLN A 160 29.94 -13.55 3.69
C GLN A 160 29.27 -13.84 2.34
N GLN A 161 28.07 -13.30 2.12
CA GLN A 161 27.36 -13.48 0.85
C GLN A 161 28.06 -12.76 -0.31
N LEU A 162 28.61 -11.56 -0.07
CA LEU A 162 29.42 -10.84 -1.05
C LEU A 162 30.70 -11.62 -1.40
N ALA A 163 31.40 -12.19 -0.42
CA ALA A 163 32.57 -13.05 -0.64
C ALA A 163 32.22 -14.31 -1.45
N THR A 164 31.08 -14.91 -1.16
CA THR A 164 30.57 -16.10 -1.90
C THR A 164 30.27 -15.75 -3.35
N ALA A 165 29.57 -14.64 -3.58
CA ALA A 165 29.25 -14.16 -4.93
C ALA A 165 30.52 -13.83 -5.73
N LYS A 166 31.51 -13.18 -5.09
CA LYS A 166 32.81 -12.89 -5.66
C LYS A 166 33.55 -14.15 -6.10
N ALA A 167 33.55 -15.19 -5.26
CA ALA A 167 34.16 -16.48 -5.60
C ALA A 167 33.48 -17.15 -6.80
N GLN A 168 32.18 -16.89 -7.03
CA GLN A 168 31.41 -17.35 -8.17
C GLN A 168 31.49 -16.42 -9.38
N GLY A 169 32.11 -15.26 -9.27
CA GLY A 169 32.17 -14.24 -10.31
C GLY A 169 30.81 -13.66 -10.67
N LYS A 170 29.84 -13.65 -9.72
CA LYS A 170 28.48 -13.14 -9.96
C LYS A 170 28.29 -11.76 -9.35
N PRO A 171 27.66 -10.84 -10.08
CA PRO A 171 27.25 -9.57 -9.50
C PRO A 171 26.12 -9.79 -8.48
N VAL A 172 26.00 -8.86 -7.53
CA VAL A 172 25.04 -8.96 -6.43
C VAL A 172 24.03 -7.82 -6.50
N MET A 173 22.76 -8.15 -6.26
CA MET A 173 21.70 -7.19 -6.00
C MET A 173 21.24 -7.34 -4.56
N LEU A 174 21.33 -6.27 -3.77
CA LEU A 174 20.86 -6.21 -2.39
C LEU A 174 19.64 -5.31 -2.32
N ASP A 175 18.50 -5.89 -1.96
CA ASP A 175 17.25 -5.18 -1.72
C ASP A 175 17.05 -4.95 -0.22
N LEU A 176 16.91 -3.69 0.19
CA LEU A 176 16.53 -3.34 1.55
C LEU A 176 15.01 -3.15 1.60
N TYR A 177 14.37 -4.05 2.30
CA TYR A 177 12.93 -4.22 2.38
C TYR A 177 12.42 -4.04 3.82
N ALA A 178 11.18 -3.58 3.96
CA ALA A 178 10.44 -3.67 5.21
C ALA A 178 8.95 -3.89 4.95
N ASP A 179 8.28 -4.69 5.78
CA ASP A 179 6.85 -5.03 5.65
C ASP A 179 5.92 -3.81 5.73
N TRP A 180 6.29 -2.82 6.54
CA TRP A 180 5.55 -1.57 6.68
C TRP A 180 5.79 -0.57 5.54
N CYS A 181 6.74 -0.83 4.63
CA CYS A 181 7.10 0.03 3.53
C CYS A 181 6.21 -0.25 2.31
N VAL A 182 5.23 0.59 2.06
CA VAL A 182 4.29 0.44 0.92
C VAL A 182 5.02 0.44 -0.42
N ALA A 183 5.99 1.35 -0.60
CA ALA A 183 6.77 1.45 -1.84
C ALA A 183 7.65 0.21 -2.08
N CYS A 184 8.10 -0.48 -1.01
CA CYS A 184 8.86 -1.74 -1.13
C CYS A 184 7.96 -2.86 -1.68
N ARG A 185 6.73 -2.95 -1.16
CA ARG A 185 5.73 -3.92 -1.64
C ARG A 185 5.33 -3.64 -3.09
N GLU A 186 5.18 -2.36 -3.44
CA GLU A 186 4.88 -1.95 -4.81
C GLU A 186 6.03 -2.29 -5.77
N LEU A 187 7.28 -2.14 -5.34
CA LEU A 187 8.48 -2.52 -6.09
C LEU A 187 8.51 -4.05 -6.32
N ASP A 188 8.20 -4.82 -5.28
CA ASP A 188 8.11 -6.29 -5.37
C ASP A 188 7.08 -6.73 -6.42
N GLU A 189 5.90 -6.11 -6.40
CA GLU A 189 4.77 -6.58 -7.21
C GLU A 189 4.81 -6.07 -8.65
N LYS A 190 5.21 -4.82 -8.84
CA LYS A 190 5.15 -4.20 -10.17
C LYS A 190 6.47 -4.28 -10.94
N THR A 191 7.61 -4.41 -10.22
CA THR A 191 8.92 -4.39 -10.85
C THR A 191 9.59 -5.76 -10.78
N PHE A 192 9.72 -6.36 -9.59
CA PHE A 192 10.44 -7.62 -9.45
C PHE A 192 9.65 -8.85 -9.95
N ARG A 193 8.33 -8.74 -10.09
CA ARG A 193 7.51 -9.79 -10.72
C ARG A 193 7.43 -9.65 -12.25
N ASP A 194 7.95 -8.58 -12.83
CA ASP A 194 7.99 -8.44 -14.28
C ASP A 194 8.89 -9.52 -14.90
N PRO A 195 8.41 -10.30 -15.90
CA PRO A 195 9.19 -11.37 -16.52
C PRO A 195 10.50 -10.90 -17.14
N ILE A 196 10.55 -9.68 -17.68
CA ILE A 196 11.75 -9.09 -18.29
C ILE A 196 12.80 -8.86 -17.21
N ILE A 197 12.40 -8.26 -16.08
CA ILE A 197 13.28 -8.02 -14.94
C ILE A 197 13.77 -9.32 -14.33
N GLN A 198 12.89 -10.30 -14.17
CA GLN A 198 13.27 -11.63 -13.68
C GLN A 198 14.32 -12.30 -14.58
N GLN A 199 14.20 -12.14 -15.89
CA GLN A 199 15.18 -12.66 -16.83
C GLN A 199 16.53 -11.95 -16.72
N SER A 200 16.52 -10.61 -16.59
CA SER A 200 17.74 -9.80 -16.47
C SER A 200 18.48 -10.06 -15.15
N LEU A 201 17.73 -10.32 -14.07
CA LEU A 201 18.29 -10.58 -12.75
C LEU A 201 18.76 -12.02 -12.51
N ARG A 202 18.54 -12.95 -13.43
CA ARG A 202 18.97 -14.36 -13.29
C ARG A 202 20.47 -14.54 -13.08
N HIS A 203 21.27 -13.63 -13.59
CA HIS A 203 22.72 -13.66 -13.46
C HIS A 203 23.24 -13.05 -12.17
N TYR A 204 22.37 -12.37 -11.42
CA TYR A 204 22.71 -11.74 -10.15
C TYR A 204 22.53 -12.70 -8.98
N HIS A 205 23.36 -12.54 -7.98
CA HIS A 205 23.12 -13.13 -6.66
C HIS A 205 22.17 -12.20 -5.89
N LEU A 206 20.95 -12.68 -5.63
CA LEU A 206 19.87 -11.85 -5.10
C LEU A 206 19.86 -11.93 -3.57
N LEU A 207 20.11 -10.82 -2.91
CA LEU A 207 20.08 -10.68 -1.47
C LEU A 207 18.95 -9.75 -1.04
N ARG A 208 18.34 -10.04 0.10
CA ARG A 208 17.33 -9.18 0.72
C ARG A 208 17.64 -8.97 2.19
N ALA A 209 17.72 -7.72 2.62
CA ALA A 209 17.81 -7.34 4.02
C ALA A 209 16.42 -6.88 4.48
N ASP A 210 15.76 -7.70 5.29
CA ASP A 210 14.49 -7.34 5.92
C ASP A 210 14.75 -6.54 7.19
N VAL A 211 14.50 -5.23 7.11
CA VAL A 211 14.70 -4.31 8.23
C VAL A 211 13.41 -3.96 8.96
N SER A 212 12.35 -4.77 8.80
CA SER A 212 11.01 -4.53 9.40
C SER A 212 11.07 -4.35 10.91
N ALA A 213 11.90 -5.14 11.61
CA ALA A 213 12.05 -5.07 13.05
C ALA A 213 12.82 -3.83 13.54
N ASN A 214 13.47 -3.07 12.65
CA ASN A 214 14.24 -1.87 12.96
C ASN A 214 15.22 -2.06 14.16
N SER A 215 15.88 -3.20 14.22
CA SER A 215 16.85 -3.54 15.27
C SER A 215 18.09 -2.64 15.20
N ARG A 216 18.91 -2.65 16.25
CA ARG A 216 20.20 -1.92 16.24
C ARG A 216 21.13 -2.43 15.13
N GLU A 217 21.09 -3.72 14.83
CA GLU A 217 21.87 -4.34 13.74
C GLU A 217 21.40 -3.84 12.38
N HIS A 218 20.07 -3.75 12.16
CA HIS A 218 19.51 -3.19 10.94
C HIS A 218 19.85 -1.72 10.76
N GLN A 219 19.82 -0.93 11.84
CA GLN A 219 20.24 0.47 11.79
C GLN A 219 21.72 0.63 11.47
N ALA A 220 22.59 -0.20 12.05
CA ALA A 220 24.02 -0.21 11.74
C ALA A 220 24.28 -0.57 10.27
N LEU A 221 23.58 -1.60 9.75
CA LEU A 221 23.67 -2.01 8.36
C LEU A 221 23.25 -0.89 7.41
N MET A 222 22.12 -0.22 7.69
CA MET A 222 21.65 0.91 6.88
C MET A 222 22.60 2.11 6.91
N GLN A 223 23.20 2.41 8.07
CA GLN A 223 24.18 3.49 8.20
C GLN A 223 25.44 3.21 7.39
N GLU A 224 25.97 1.99 7.45
CA GLU A 224 27.16 1.61 6.70
C GLU A 224 26.92 1.66 5.18
N LEU A 225 25.75 1.18 4.73
CA LEU A 225 25.34 1.24 3.33
C LEU A 225 24.87 2.65 2.90
N GLN A 226 24.93 3.63 3.79
CA GLN A 226 24.46 5.00 3.56
C GLN A 226 23.03 5.06 3.02
N VAL A 227 22.14 4.23 3.57
CA VAL A 227 20.72 4.16 3.22
C VAL A 227 19.94 5.06 4.15
N LEU A 228 19.36 6.12 3.59
CA LEU A 228 18.56 7.10 4.34
C LEU A 228 17.06 6.77 4.38
N GLY A 229 16.60 5.86 3.50
CA GLY A 229 15.19 5.50 3.39
C GLY A 229 14.94 4.28 2.53
N LEU A 230 13.71 3.75 2.61
CA LEU A 230 13.26 2.56 1.89
C LEU A 230 12.23 2.92 0.81
N PRO A 231 12.12 2.15 -0.27
CA PRO A 231 13.00 1.05 -0.69
C PRO A 231 14.36 1.56 -1.19
N ASN A 232 15.38 0.74 -1.03
CA ASN A 232 16.71 1.05 -1.56
C ASN A 232 17.34 -0.24 -2.10
N VAL A 233 17.72 -0.24 -3.38
CA VAL A 233 18.35 -1.39 -4.01
C VAL A 233 19.77 -1.02 -4.40
N LEU A 234 20.71 -1.81 -3.93
CA LEU A 234 22.13 -1.64 -4.16
C LEU A 234 22.64 -2.75 -5.07
N PHE A 235 23.50 -2.37 -5.99
CA PHE A 235 24.15 -3.31 -6.90
C PHE A 235 25.66 -3.32 -6.63
N PHE A 236 26.24 -4.51 -6.66
CA PHE A 236 27.67 -4.75 -6.55
C PHE A 236 28.13 -5.51 -7.78
N ASP A 237 29.29 -5.17 -8.26
CA ASP A 237 29.92 -5.88 -9.39
C ASP A 237 30.42 -7.28 -9.01
N ALA A 238 30.96 -8.03 -9.96
CA ALA A 238 31.53 -9.36 -9.73
C ALA A 238 32.74 -9.35 -8.78
N GLN A 239 33.34 -8.21 -8.51
CA GLN A 239 34.42 -8.00 -7.56
C GLN A 239 33.89 -7.56 -6.18
N SER A 240 32.58 -7.53 -5.99
CA SER A 240 31.88 -7.06 -4.78
C SER A 240 32.10 -5.58 -4.45
N GLN A 241 32.40 -4.77 -5.47
CA GLN A 241 32.46 -3.33 -5.31
C GLN A 241 31.08 -2.71 -5.52
N PRO A 242 30.67 -1.77 -4.67
CA PRO A 242 29.38 -1.09 -4.85
C PRO A 242 29.34 -0.27 -6.13
N ASN A 243 28.25 -0.38 -6.89
CA ASN A 243 28.01 0.41 -8.09
C ASN A 243 27.04 1.57 -7.79
N PRO A 244 27.54 2.81 -7.57
CA PRO A 244 26.69 3.94 -7.21
C PRO A 244 25.74 4.37 -8.33
N GLN A 245 26.07 4.08 -9.60
CA GLN A 245 25.28 4.47 -10.75
C GLN A 245 23.98 3.66 -10.89
N LEU A 246 24.01 2.40 -10.41
CA LEU A 246 22.84 1.51 -10.39
C LEU A 246 22.01 1.61 -9.13
N ARG A 247 22.41 2.41 -8.14
CA ARG A 247 21.65 2.54 -6.91
C ARG A 247 20.24 3.05 -7.17
N LEU A 248 19.23 2.31 -6.68
CA LEU A 248 17.82 2.71 -6.78
C LEU A 248 17.35 3.22 -5.43
N GLN A 249 16.67 4.35 -5.43
CA GLN A 249 16.06 4.94 -4.24
C GLN A 249 14.59 5.23 -4.54
N GLY A 250 13.70 4.69 -3.71
CA GLY A 250 12.27 4.79 -3.92
C GLY A 250 11.74 3.79 -4.97
N PHE A 251 10.48 3.96 -5.33
CA PHE A 251 9.84 3.13 -6.36
C PHE A 251 10.43 3.42 -7.75
N VAL A 252 10.77 2.37 -8.47
CA VAL A 252 11.27 2.42 -9.85
C VAL A 252 10.46 1.44 -10.70
N SER A 253 9.99 1.88 -11.87
CA SER A 253 9.24 1.01 -12.77
C SER A 253 10.12 -0.06 -13.42
N ALA A 254 9.52 -1.15 -13.92
CA ALA A 254 10.23 -2.22 -14.61
C ALA A 254 11.03 -1.68 -15.82
N ASN A 255 10.43 -0.77 -16.60
CA ASN A 255 11.09 -0.19 -17.76
C ASN A 255 12.33 0.66 -17.40
N ASP A 256 12.22 1.44 -16.30
CA ASP A 256 13.35 2.28 -15.85
C ASP A 256 14.48 1.43 -15.28
N LEU A 257 14.14 0.37 -14.54
CA LEU A 257 15.13 -0.58 -14.03
C LEU A 257 15.83 -1.30 -15.17
N GLN A 258 15.07 -1.80 -16.14
CA GLN A 258 15.64 -2.46 -17.33
C GLN A 258 16.60 -1.50 -18.08
N GLY A 259 16.19 -0.27 -18.33
CA GLY A 259 17.04 0.73 -18.98
C GLY A 259 18.37 0.98 -18.25
N LYS A 260 18.35 0.99 -16.91
CA LYS A 260 19.57 1.13 -16.09
C LYS A 260 20.45 -0.13 -16.15
N LEU A 261 19.85 -1.31 -16.13
CA LEU A 261 20.59 -2.57 -16.24
C LEU A 261 21.26 -2.69 -17.63
N ASP A 262 20.55 -2.31 -18.69
CA ASP A 262 21.08 -2.34 -20.07
C ASP A 262 22.23 -1.35 -20.24
N GLN A 263 22.11 -0.13 -19.70
CA GLN A 263 23.19 0.87 -19.70
C GLN A 263 24.43 0.37 -18.97
N CYS A 264 24.23 -0.32 -17.85
CA CYS A 264 25.34 -0.89 -17.09
C CYS A 264 26.06 -1.98 -17.88
N GLN A 265 25.33 -2.91 -18.47
CA GLN A 265 25.90 -3.98 -19.29
C GLN A 265 26.68 -3.44 -20.49
N HIS A 266 26.18 -2.35 -21.11
CA HIS A 266 26.84 -1.74 -22.26
C HIS A 266 28.16 -1.06 -21.88
N ASN A 267 28.27 -0.52 -20.69
CA ASN A 267 29.46 0.20 -20.18
C ASN A 267 30.49 -0.70 -19.49
N GLN A 268 30.33 -2.03 -19.48
CA GLN A 268 31.23 -3.02 -18.86
C GLN A 268 31.51 -2.77 -17.35
N HIS A 269 30.67 -2.06 -16.65
CA HIS A 269 30.82 -1.71 -15.23
C HIS A 269 29.79 -2.39 -14.32
N CYS A 270 29.24 -3.55 -14.71
CA CYS A 270 28.34 -4.34 -13.88
C CYS A 270 29.04 -5.54 -13.26
#